data_4edec014df5485cb99d600f2050bea82
#
_entry.id   4edec014df5485cb99d600f2050bea82
#
_cell.length_a   1.000
_cell.length_b   1.000
_cell.length_c   1.000
_cell.angle_alpha   90.00
_cell.angle_beta   90.00
_cell.angle_gamma   90.00
#
_symmetry.space_group_name_H-M   'P 1'
#
loop_
_entity.id
_entity.type
_entity.pdbx_description
1 polymer ?
#
loop_
_entity_poly.entity_id
_entity_poly.type
_entity_poly.pdbx_seq_one_letter_code
_entity_poly.pdbx_strand_id
1 'polypeptide(L)'
;MYTDRVKSRVVVALVALAAALLPGPMARAEDPVAALSLIRPKPVKDAADFQVRTPDDRSLHLADLRGKVVFLNFWATWCEPCREEMPSMERLHRAYKDRGLVVLAISLDSQGASVVNPFLKKFALTFPVGLDPKMAVRETYGVWAVPSTFIIDRKGKRVLFANGPREWDGKAAHALFESLLK
;
A
#
# COMPACT_ATOMS: atom_id res chain seq x y z
N MET A 1 -8.59 -56.00 45.63
CA MET A 1 -7.45 -55.39 44.88
C MET A 1 -7.66 -55.22 43.39
N TYR A 2 -8.84 -55.51 42.84
CA TYR A 2 -9.09 -55.42 41.37
C TYR A 2 -9.85 -54.13 40.91
N THR A 3 -10.52 -53.46 41.84
CA THR A 3 -11.39 -52.31 41.56
C THR A 3 -10.64 -50.96 41.45
N ASP A 4 -9.46 -50.82 42.01
CA ASP A 4 -8.70 -49.54 41.98
C ASP A 4 -7.96 -49.30 40.67
N ARG A 5 -7.56 -50.36 39.94
CA ARG A 5 -6.88 -50.20 38.64
C ARG A 5 -7.78 -49.75 37.51
N VAL A 6 -9.09 -50.05 37.59
CA VAL A 6 -10.05 -49.61 36.56
C VAL A 6 -10.40 -48.15 36.69
N LYS A 7 -10.55 -47.64 37.96
CA LYS A 7 -10.86 -46.23 38.21
C LYS A 7 -9.72 -45.29 37.77
N SER A 8 -8.45 -45.71 37.97
CA SER A 8 -7.30 -44.94 37.56
C SER A 8 -7.16 -44.81 36.02
N ARG A 9 -7.49 -45.84 35.29
CA ARG A 9 -7.43 -45.81 33.80
C ARG A 9 -8.54 -44.97 33.15
N VAL A 10 -9.72 -44.93 33.77
CA VAL A 10 -10.86 -44.13 33.27
C VAL A 10 -10.61 -42.63 33.52
N VAL A 11 -10.05 -42.28 34.67
CA VAL A 11 -9.72 -40.88 35.00
C VAL A 11 -8.61 -40.32 34.11
N VAL A 12 -7.57 -41.12 33.82
CA VAL A 12 -6.47 -40.70 32.90
C VAL A 12 -6.99 -40.54 31.45
N ALA A 13 -7.91 -41.40 30.99
CA ALA A 13 -8.48 -41.28 29.66
C ALA A 13 -9.41 -40.06 29.49
N LEU A 14 -10.14 -39.67 30.52
CA LEU A 14 -11.02 -38.51 30.53
C LEU A 14 -10.21 -37.16 30.58
N VAL A 15 -9.08 -37.13 31.28
CA VAL A 15 -8.20 -35.95 31.32
C VAL A 15 -7.48 -35.77 30.00
N ALA A 16 -7.07 -36.84 29.30
CA ALA A 16 -6.44 -36.76 27.99
C ALA A 16 -7.40 -36.28 26.90
N LEU A 17 -8.71 -36.58 27.02
CA LEU A 17 -9.71 -36.14 26.01
C LEU A 17 -10.11 -34.66 26.18
N ALA A 18 -10.03 -34.12 27.41
CA ALA A 18 -10.32 -32.71 27.69
C ALA A 18 -9.22 -31.74 27.19
N ALA A 19 -7.97 -32.20 27.08
CA ALA A 19 -6.86 -31.39 26.58
C ALA A 19 -6.90 -31.13 25.08
N ALA A 20 -7.67 -31.92 24.31
CA ALA A 20 -7.78 -31.77 22.85
C ALA A 20 -8.77 -30.66 22.41
N LEU A 21 -9.51 -30.04 23.35
CA LEU A 21 -10.49 -28.98 23.08
C LEU A 21 -9.98 -27.56 23.42
N LEU A 22 -8.71 -27.40 23.75
CA LEU A 22 -8.15 -26.07 23.90
C LEU A 22 -8.05 -25.41 22.52
N PRO A 23 -8.65 -24.23 22.29
CA PRO A 23 -8.44 -23.51 21.05
C PRO A 23 -6.95 -23.28 20.90
N GLY A 24 -6.38 -23.80 19.79
CA GLY A 24 -4.99 -23.54 19.45
C GLY A 24 -4.71 -22.03 19.41
N PRO A 25 -3.45 -21.58 19.54
CA PRO A 25 -3.12 -20.16 19.49
C PRO A 25 -3.71 -19.59 18.22
N MET A 26 -4.70 -18.70 18.35
CA MET A 26 -5.23 -17.94 17.23
C MET A 26 -4.06 -17.17 16.62
N ALA A 27 -3.66 -17.55 15.42
CA ALA A 27 -2.63 -16.84 14.67
C ALA A 27 -3.06 -15.37 14.61
N ARG A 28 -2.36 -14.51 15.36
CA ARG A 28 -2.61 -13.07 15.35
C ARG A 28 -2.33 -12.60 13.93
N ALA A 29 -3.34 -12.01 13.30
CA ALA A 29 -3.16 -11.43 11.97
C ALA A 29 -1.99 -10.44 12.04
N GLU A 30 -0.99 -10.65 11.19
CA GLU A 30 0.18 -9.77 11.13
C GLU A 30 -0.28 -8.34 10.80
N ASP A 31 0.27 -7.32 11.49
CA ASP A 31 -0.04 -5.91 11.17
C ASP A 31 0.47 -5.60 9.76
N PRO A 32 -0.43 -5.31 8.81
CA PRO A 32 -0.04 -5.07 7.43
C PRO A 32 0.90 -3.86 7.26
N VAL A 33 0.87 -2.91 8.19
CA VAL A 33 1.78 -1.75 8.19
C VAL A 33 3.20 -2.19 8.53
N ALA A 34 3.37 -3.10 9.49
CA ALA A 34 4.65 -3.68 9.84
C ALA A 34 5.17 -4.60 8.71
N ALA A 35 4.31 -5.47 8.17
CA ALA A 35 4.66 -6.40 7.09
C ALA A 35 5.15 -5.67 5.82
N LEU A 36 4.58 -4.50 5.51
CA LEU A 36 5.00 -3.64 4.41
C LEU A 36 6.12 -2.66 4.78
N SER A 37 6.62 -2.70 6.02
CA SER A 37 7.62 -1.75 6.54
C SER A 37 7.22 -0.29 6.29
N LEU A 38 5.94 0.04 6.54
CA LEU A 38 5.42 1.39 6.40
C LEU A 38 5.62 2.19 7.69
N ILE A 39 5.84 3.48 7.53
CA ILE A 39 6.03 4.43 8.62
C ILE A 39 4.72 5.18 8.86
N ARG A 40 4.27 5.24 10.12
CA ARG A 40 3.19 6.13 10.55
C ARG A 40 3.79 7.48 10.96
N PRO A 41 3.57 8.55 10.16
CA PRO A 41 4.15 9.87 10.51
C PRO A 41 3.53 10.40 11.81
N LYS A 42 4.38 11.02 12.64
CA LYS A 42 3.94 11.71 13.86
C LYS A 42 4.56 13.12 13.89
N PRO A 43 3.76 14.19 13.91
CA PRO A 43 2.29 14.20 13.82
C PRO A 43 1.77 13.83 12.42
N VAL A 44 0.54 13.34 12.35
CA VAL A 44 -0.18 13.18 11.07
C VAL A 44 -0.47 14.58 10.52
N LYS A 45 -0.04 14.83 9.27
CA LYS A 45 -0.21 16.12 8.59
C LYS A 45 -1.19 16.01 7.44
N ASP A 46 -1.80 17.11 7.07
CA ASP A 46 -2.53 17.22 5.82
C ASP A 46 -1.61 16.93 4.63
N ALA A 47 -2.13 16.29 3.60
CA ALA A 47 -1.45 16.22 2.31
C ALA A 47 -1.41 17.63 1.72
N ALA A 48 -0.21 18.11 1.40
CA ALA A 48 -0.05 19.37 0.71
C ALA A 48 -0.71 19.27 -0.67
N ASP A 49 -1.52 20.26 -0.99
CA ASP A 49 -2.22 20.29 -2.26
C ASP A 49 -1.28 20.63 -3.41
N PHE A 50 -1.57 20.09 -4.59
CA PHE A 50 -0.80 20.37 -5.81
C PHE A 50 -1.65 20.17 -7.05
N GLN A 51 -1.21 20.80 -8.13
CA GLN A 51 -1.73 20.62 -9.47
C GLN A 51 -0.59 20.29 -10.42
N VAL A 52 -0.78 19.27 -11.25
CA VAL A 52 0.20 18.82 -12.25
C VAL A 52 -0.48 18.57 -13.59
N ARG A 53 0.32 18.50 -14.67
CA ARG A 53 -0.15 17.98 -15.94
C ARG A 53 0.01 16.48 -16.00
N THR A 54 -0.93 15.84 -16.67
CA THR A 54 -0.82 14.42 -17.03
C THR A 54 -0.06 14.26 -18.35
N PRO A 55 0.44 13.05 -18.69
CA PRO A 55 1.14 12.82 -19.96
C PRO A 55 0.31 13.09 -21.24
N ASP A 56 -1.01 13.11 -21.13
CA ASP A 56 -1.98 13.50 -22.17
C ASP A 56 -2.46 14.96 -22.05
N ASP A 57 -1.68 15.79 -21.34
CA ASP A 57 -1.86 17.25 -21.17
C ASP A 57 -3.14 17.68 -20.46
N ARG A 58 -3.79 16.79 -19.72
CA ARG A 58 -4.89 17.17 -18.83
C ARG A 58 -4.37 17.71 -17.49
N SER A 59 -5.17 18.51 -16.81
CA SER A 59 -4.87 18.94 -15.43
C SER A 59 -5.33 17.88 -14.44
N LEU A 60 -4.49 17.58 -13.45
CA LEU A 60 -4.80 16.75 -12.31
C LEU A 60 -4.53 17.52 -11.02
N HIS A 61 -5.52 17.61 -10.15
CA HIS A 61 -5.45 18.34 -8.90
C HIS A 61 -5.69 17.38 -7.73
N LEU A 62 -4.83 17.35 -6.74
CA LEU A 62 -4.98 16.43 -5.60
C LEU A 62 -6.28 16.69 -4.83
N ALA A 63 -6.72 17.97 -4.74
CA ALA A 63 -7.96 18.33 -4.07
C ALA A 63 -9.19 17.64 -4.66
N ASP A 64 -9.21 17.33 -5.96
CA ASP A 64 -10.31 16.64 -6.64
C ASP A 64 -10.45 15.17 -6.22
N LEU A 65 -9.44 14.65 -5.51
CA LEU A 65 -9.42 13.27 -4.99
C LEU A 65 -9.89 13.16 -3.55
N ARG A 66 -10.42 14.23 -2.95
CA ARG A 66 -11.03 14.19 -1.61
C ARG A 66 -12.15 13.15 -1.53
N GLY A 67 -12.24 12.46 -0.40
CA GLY A 67 -13.18 11.35 -0.21
C GLY A 67 -12.68 9.99 -0.73
N LYS A 68 -11.56 9.97 -1.43
CA LYS A 68 -10.87 8.73 -1.86
C LYS A 68 -9.62 8.48 -1.02
N VAL A 69 -9.21 7.23 -0.92
CA VAL A 69 -7.87 6.88 -0.45
C VAL A 69 -6.91 7.08 -1.63
N VAL A 70 -5.84 7.85 -1.42
CA VAL A 70 -4.85 8.09 -2.48
C VAL A 70 -3.53 7.41 -2.12
N PHE A 71 -3.08 6.56 -3.01
CA PHE A 71 -1.73 6.00 -3.05
C PHE A 71 -0.89 6.93 -3.94
N LEU A 72 -0.13 7.84 -3.31
CA LEU A 72 0.69 8.82 -4.00
C LEU A 72 2.14 8.33 -4.05
N ASN A 73 2.60 7.96 -5.24
CA ASN A 73 3.95 7.44 -5.48
C ASN A 73 4.80 8.42 -6.29
N PHE A 74 6.05 8.62 -5.91
CA PHE A 74 7.05 9.40 -6.65
C PHE A 74 8.05 8.45 -7.30
N TRP A 75 8.29 8.62 -8.59
CA TRP A 75 9.09 7.72 -9.41
C TRP A 75 9.75 8.40 -10.61
N ALA A 76 10.59 7.67 -11.36
CA ALA A 76 11.11 8.10 -12.64
C ALA A 76 11.40 6.90 -13.55
N THR A 77 11.45 7.11 -14.87
CA THR A 77 11.71 6.06 -15.86
C THR A 77 13.11 5.44 -15.74
N TRP A 78 14.08 6.19 -15.27
CA TRP A 78 15.47 5.78 -15.03
C TRP A 78 15.68 5.08 -13.67
N CYS A 79 14.69 5.06 -12.80
CA CYS A 79 14.76 4.46 -11.46
C CYS A 79 14.43 2.96 -11.55
N GLU A 80 15.45 2.10 -11.45
CA GLU A 80 15.28 0.65 -11.53
C GLU A 80 14.33 0.10 -10.45
N PRO A 81 14.49 0.42 -9.13
CA PRO A 81 13.58 -0.08 -8.11
C PRO A 81 12.13 0.39 -8.30
N CYS A 82 11.92 1.58 -8.90
CA CYS A 82 10.58 2.05 -9.23
C CYS A 82 9.92 1.15 -10.29
N ARG A 83 10.70 0.73 -11.29
CA ARG A 83 10.22 -0.14 -12.37
C ARG A 83 9.83 -1.52 -11.86
N GLU A 84 10.55 -2.03 -10.86
CA GLU A 84 10.27 -3.33 -10.24
C GLU A 84 8.93 -3.35 -9.49
N GLU A 85 8.54 -2.26 -8.81
CA GLU A 85 7.28 -2.21 -8.07
C GLU A 85 6.04 -1.93 -8.93
N MET A 86 6.20 -1.35 -10.15
CA MET A 86 5.08 -0.91 -10.98
C MET A 86 4.08 -1.99 -11.38
N PRO A 87 4.48 -3.23 -11.69
CA PRO A 87 3.52 -4.29 -11.96
C PRO A 87 2.57 -4.56 -10.78
N SER A 88 3.08 -4.52 -9.54
CA SER A 88 2.26 -4.70 -8.34
C SER A 88 1.35 -3.49 -8.08
N MET A 89 1.83 -2.28 -8.36
CA MET A 89 1.02 -1.06 -8.31
C MET A 89 -0.14 -1.11 -9.32
N GLU A 90 0.11 -1.60 -10.52
CA GLU A 90 -0.93 -1.76 -11.55
C GLU A 90 -1.98 -2.79 -11.14
N ARG A 91 -1.58 -3.93 -10.56
CA ARG A 91 -2.52 -4.92 -10.03
C ARG A 91 -3.35 -4.36 -8.88
N LEU A 92 -2.73 -3.63 -7.95
CA LEU A 92 -3.42 -2.90 -6.89
C LEU A 92 -4.44 -1.89 -7.45
N HIS A 93 -4.03 -1.09 -8.43
CA HIS A 93 -4.91 -0.14 -9.11
C HIS A 93 -6.15 -0.83 -9.67
N ARG A 94 -5.96 -1.88 -10.47
CA ARG A 94 -7.08 -2.63 -11.07
C ARG A 94 -8.02 -3.24 -10.05
N ALA A 95 -7.49 -3.73 -8.92
CA ALA A 95 -8.29 -4.35 -7.88
C ALA A 95 -9.19 -3.36 -7.12
N TYR A 96 -8.77 -2.09 -7.00
CA TYR A 96 -9.41 -1.14 -6.07
C TYR A 96 -9.88 0.18 -6.68
N LYS A 97 -9.61 0.49 -7.95
CA LYS A 97 -10.00 1.77 -8.59
C LYS A 97 -11.50 2.07 -8.49
N ASP A 98 -12.34 1.04 -8.60
CA ASP A 98 -13.79 1.16 -8.51
C ASP A 98 -14.32 1.09 -7.06
N ARG A 99 -13.42 0.89 -6.09
CA ARG A 99 -13.70 0.78 -4.66
C ARG A 99 -13.25 2.00 -3.84
N GLY A 100 -12.76 3.05 -4.52
CA GLY A 100 -12.38 4.31 -3.88
C GLY A 100 -10.89 4.47 -3.59
N LEU A 101 -10.01 3.62 -4.15
CA LEU A 101 -8.57 3.84 -4.19
C LEU A 101 -8.17 4.53 -5.49
N VAL A 102 -7.34 5.56 -5.38
CA VAL A 102 -6.64 6.16 -6.53
C VAL A 102 -5.14 5.89 -6.37
N VAL A 103 -4.57 5.13 -7.29
CA VAL A 103 -3.11 5.04 -7.44
C VAL A 103 -2.69 6.20 -8.33
N LEU A 104 -1.97 7.18 -7.77
CA LEU A 104 -1.45 8.35 -8.48
C LEU A 104 0.07 8.32 -8.44
N ALA A 105 0.71 8.21 -9.60
CA ALA A 105 2.16 8.20 -9.72
C ALA A 105 2.68 9.52 -10.27
N ILE A 106 3.58 10.20 -9.54
CA ILE A 106 4.21 11.46 -9.95
C ILE A 106 5.58 11.17 -10.53
N SER A 107 5.73 11.39 -11.84
CA SER A 107 7.01 11.25 -12.54
C SER A 107 7.89 12.47 -12.30
N LEU A 108 9.17 12.21 -11.96
CA LEU A 108 10.21 13.21 -11.80
C LEU A 108 11.10 13.35 -13.05
N ASP A 109 10.71 12.75 -14.16
CA ASP A 109 11.46 12.86 -15.41
C ASP A 109 11.43 14.29 -15.95
N SER A 110 12.59 14.91 -16.10
CA SER A 110 12.72 16.28 -16.62
C SER A 110 12.21 16.43 -18.06
N GLN A 111 12.26 15.34 -18.85
CA GLN A 111 11.73 15.28 -20.21
C GLN A 111 10.20 15.09 -20.26
N GLY A 112 9.55 14.87 -19.12
CA GLY A 112 8.10 14.78 -18.99
C GLY A 112 7.45 13.73 -19.90
N ALA A 113 6.38 14.10 -20.58
CA ALA A 113 5.57 13.19 -21.38
C ALA A 113 6.34 12.42 -22.47
N SER A 114 7.43 13.00 -23.01
CA SER A 114 8.19 12.37 -24.11
C SER A 114 8.82 11.03 -23.74
N VAL A 115 9.22 10.85 -22.48
CA VAL A 115 9.78 9.60 -21.95
C VAL A 115 8.76 8.79 -21.16
N VAL A 116 7.80 9.46 -20.50
CA VAL A 116 6.78 8.80 -19.68
C VAL A 116 5.77 8.06 -20.54
N ASN A 117 5.26 8.64 -21.64
CA ASN A 117 4.28 7.98 -22.51
C ASN A 117 4.76 6.64 -23.10
N PRO A 118 5.96 6.55 -23.71
CA PRO A 118 6.49 5.28 -24.18
C PRO A 118 6.65 4.25 -23.06
N PHE A 119 7.05 4.70 -21.87
CA PHE A 119 7.21 3.86 -20.70
C PHE A 119 5.87 3.25 -20.25
N LEU A 120 4.82 4.07 -20.05
CA LEU A 120 3.49 3.61 -19.68
C LEU A 120 2.94 2.59 -20.67
N LYS A 121 3.12 2.85 -21.97
CA LYS A 121 2.71 1.93 -23.02
C LYS A 121 3.48 0.60 -22.97
N LYS A 122 4.81 0.65 -22.80
CA LYS A 122 5.67 -0.53 -22.74
C LYS A 122 5.28 -1.47 -21.58
N PHE A 123 4.94 -0.92 -20.42
CA PHE A 123 4.62 -1.68 -19.21
C PHE A 123 3.11 -1.87 -19.00
N ALA A 124 2.27 -1.44 -19.95
CA ALA A 124 0.81 -1.51 -19.90
C ALA A 124 0.21 -0.95 -18.60
N LEU A 125 0.75 0.19 -18.13
CA LEU A 125 0.32 0.86 -16.92
C LEU A 125 -0.89 1.75 -17.21
N THR A 126 -1.93 1.64 -16.37
CA THR A 126 -3.22 2.32 -16.58
C THR A 126 -3.61 3.26 -15.42
N PHE A 127 -2.88 3.24 -14.32
CA PHE A 127 -3.13 4.17 -13.22
C PHE A 127 -2.79 5.63 -13.63
N PRO A 128 -3.45 6.63 -13.00
CA PRO A 128 -3.16 8.05 -13.22
C PRO A 128 -1.69 8.41 -12.98
N VAL A 129 -1.13 9.20 -13.90
CA VAL A 129 0.23 9.74 -13.79
C VAL A 129 0.21 11.25 -13.91
N GLY A 130 0.91 11.92 -12.99
CA GLY A 130 1.22 13.34 -13.04
C GLY A 130 2.69 13.57 -13.38
N LEU A 131 3.00 14.70 -14.00
CA LEU A 131 4.36 15.10 -14.38
C LEU A 131 4.86 16.22 -13.45
N ASP A 132 6.02 16.03 -12.84
CA ASP A 132 6.70 17.03 -12.01
C ASP A 132 8.14 17.29 -12.49
N PRO A 133 8.33 17.76 -13.75
CA PRO A 133 9.65 17.94 -14.36
C PRO A 133 10.50 19.00 -13.65
N LYS A 134 9.89 19.87 -12.86
CA LYS A 134 10.55 20.92 -12.07
C LYS A 134 10.75 20.51 -10.60
N MET A 135 10.33 19.30 -10.23
CA MET A 135 10.45 18.73 -8.87
C MET A 135 9.73 19.54 -7.76
N ALA A 136 8.78 20.41 -8.10
CA ALA A 136 8.08 21.27 -7.15
C ALA A 136 7.18 20.47 -6.17
N VAL A 137 6.46 19.47 -6.68
CA VAL A 137 5.66 18.57 -5.83
C VAL A 137 6.56 17.68 -4.99
N ARG A 138 7.65 17.15 -5.58
CA ARG A 138 8.69 16.40 -4.87
C ARG A 138 9.23 17.16 -3.67
N GLU A 139 9.60 18.43 -3.85
CA GLU A 139 10.12 19.29 -2.79
C GLU A 139 9.08 19.55 -1.71
N THR A 140 7.83 19.87 -2.09
CA THR A 140 6.71 20.08 -1.18
C THR A 140 6.45 18.88 -0.27
N TYR A 141 6.61 17.65 -0.81
CA TYR A 141 6.45 16.41 -0.06
C TYR A 141 7.72 15.98 0.69
N GLY A 142 8.85 16.67 0.50
CA GLY A 142 10.12 16.33 1.12
C GLY A 142 10.68 14.98 0.66
N VAL A 143 10.50 14.65 -0.61
CA VAL A 143 10.98 13.39 -1.19
C VAL A 143 12.45 13.50 -1.54
N TRP A 144 13.31 12.73 -0.88
CA TRP A 144 14.76 12.70 -1.10
C TRP A 144 15.21 11.60 -2.04
N ALA A 145 14.47 10.49 -2.10
CA ALA A 145 14.79 9.33 -2.92
C ALA A 145 13.52 8.77 -3.56
N VAL A 146 13.68 8.03 -4.66
CA VAL A 146 12.61 7.30 -5.34
C VAL A 146 12.92 5.79 -5.35
N PRO A 147 11.89 4.94 -5.24
CA PRO A 147 10.48 5.29 -5.08
C PRO A 147 10.16 5.76 -3.65
N SER A 148 9.25 6.69 -3.52
CA SER A 148 8.66 7.11 -2.25
C SER A 148 7.14 7.14 -2.36
N THR A 149 6.45 6.53 -1.40
CA THR A 149 4.99 6.40 -1.42
C THR A 149 4.35 6.96 -0.17
N PHE A 150 3.34 7.80 -0.34
CA PHE A 150 2.48 8.30 0.72
C PHE A 150 1.09 7.69 0.56
N ILE A 151 0.51 7.21 1.65
CA ILE A 151 -0.91 6.86 1.69
C ILE A 151 -1.66 8.01 2.34
N ILE A 152 -2.63 8.54 1.61
CA ILE A 152 -3.47 9.66 2.02
C ILE A 152 -4.87 9.10 2.24
N ASP A 153 -5.45 9.36 3.40
CA ASP A 153 -6.79 8.90 3.74
C ASP A 153 -7.88 9.75 3.05
N ARG A 154 -9.14 9.33 3.20
CA ARG A 154 -10.31 10.04 2.63
C ARG A 154 -10.47 11.48 3.13
N LYS A 155 -9.88 11.81 4.29
CA LYS A 155 -9.87 13.17 4.86
C LYS A 155 -8.71 14.01 4.33
N GLY A 156 -7.85 13.43 3.48
CA GLY A 156 -6.67 14.07 2.93
C GLY A 156 -5.49 14.16 3.89
N LYS A 157 -5.42 13.26 4.88
CA LYS A 157 -4.30 13.16 5.80
C LYS A 157 -3.27 12.16 5.29
N ARG A 158 -1.96 12.48 5.36
CA ARG A 158 -0.86 11.54 5.11
C ARG A 158 -0.75 10.60 6.30
N VAL A 159 -1.27 9.41 6.16
CA VAL A 159 -1.38 8.43 7.27
C VAL A 159 -0.26 7.41 7.29
N LEU A 160 0.35 7.10 6.13
CA LEU A 160 1.46 6.16 6.00
C LEU A 160 2.47 6.67 4.95
N PHE A 161 3.72 6.23 5.12
CA PHE A 161 4.84 6.53 4.22
C PHE A 161 5.70 5.28 4.01
N ALA A 162 6.17 5.09 2.78
CA ALA A 162 7.21 4.11 2.42
C ALA A 162 8.35 4.81 1.68
N ASN A 163 9.58 4.45 2.03
CA ASN A 163 10.78 4.78 1.26
C ASN A 163 11.35 3.48 0.67
N GLY A 164 11.60 3.46 -0.63
CA GLY A 164 12.01 2.28 -1.37
C GLY A 164 10.83 1.40 -1.85
N PRO A 165 11.12 0.43 -2.74
CA PRO A 165 10.11 -0.37 -3.42
C PRO A 165 9.38 -1.34 -2.48
N ARG A 166 8.16 -1.69 -2.84
CA ARG A 166 7.31 -2.68 -2.13
C ARG A 166 6.54 -3.54 -3.12
N GLU A 167 6.13 -4.72 -2.67
CA GLU A 167 5.12 -5.54 -3.35
C GLU A 167 3.72 -5.06 -2.92
N TRP A 168 3.05 -4.32 -3.81
CA TRP A 168 1.81 -3.61 -3.49
C TRP A 168 0.52 -4.41 -3.74
N ASP A 169 0.62 -5.66 -4.21
CA ASP A 169 -0.53 -6.56 -4.37
C ASP A 169 -0.39 -7.88 -3.60
N GLY A 170 0.56 -7.95 -2.66
CA GLY A 170 0.67 -9.04 -1.73
C GLY A 170 -0.43 -9.02 -0.64
N LYS A 171 -0.56 -10.11 0.10
CA LYS A 171 -1.57 -10.29 1.16
C LYS A 171 -1.63 -9.11 2.15
N ALA A 172 -0.46 -8.60 2.58
CA ALA A 172 -0.39 -7.47 3.51
C ALA A 172 -0.92 -6.17 2.88
N ALA A 173 -0.61 -5.91 1.60
CA ALA A 173 -1.13 -4.73 0.90
C ALA A 173 -2.65 -4.80 0.76
N HIS A 174 -3.19 -5.93 0.34
CA HIS A 174 -4.65 -6.13 0.28
C HIS A 174 -5.30 -5.91 1.65
N ALA A 175 -4.76 -6.50 2.73
CA ALA A 175 -5.30 -6.31 4.09
C ALA A 175 -5.26 -4.83 4.51
N LEU A 176 -4.20 -4.09 4.17
CA LEU A 176 -4.08 -2.67 4.43
C LEU A 176 -5.18 -1.88 3.71
N PHE A 177 -5.28 -2.02 2.38
CA PHE A 177 -6.23 -1.24 1.59
C PHE A 177 -7.68 -1.62 1.88
N GLU A 178 -7.99 -2.89 2.15
CA GLU A 178 -9.31 -3.31 2.66
C GLU A 178 -9.68 -2.57 3.96
N SER A 179 -8.72 -2.34 4.85
CA SER A 179 -8.98 -1.61 6.10
C SER A 179 -9.19 -0.11 5.90
N LEU A 180 -8.48 0.50 4.94
CA LEU A 180 -8.57 1.94 4.65
C LEU A 180 -9.80 2.31 3.81
N LEU A 181 -10.36 1.36 3.08
CA LEU A 181 -11.50 1.55 2.17
C LEU A 181 -12.87 1.26 2.82
N LYS A 182 -12.88 0.76 4.06
CA LYS A 182 -14.10 0.65 4.87
C LYS A 182 -14.58 2.00 5.31
#